data_500e0120417b7fe315ebcaceed78136d
#
_entry.id   500e0120417b7fe315ebcaceed78136d
#
_cell.length_a   1.000
_cell.length_b   1.000
_cell.length_c   1.000
_cell.angle_alpha   90.00
_cell.angle_beta   90.00
_cell.angle_gamma   90.00
#
_symmetry.space_group_name_H-M   'P 1'
#
loop_
_entity.id
_entity.type
_entity.pdbx_description
1 polymer ?
#
loop_
_entity_poly.entity_id
_entity_poly.type
_entity_poly.pdbx_seq_one_letter_code
_entity_poly.pdbx_strand_id
1 'polypeptide(L)' 'DAGSGREMALSSNRSSIVLFSTTDMNEPYLVNGRPMRSQLGLAIEAQEVPDAIHHPGWDNIVLAPNTLATRVQNYTFKW' A
#
# COMPACT_ATOMS: atom_id res chain seq x y z
N ASP A 1 2.51 -7.85 15.12
CA ASP A 1 3.23 -9.07 15.52
C ASP A 1 3.07 -9.27 17.01
N ALA A 2 2.27 -10.26 17.41
CA ALA A 2 1.96 -10.53 18.80
C ALA A 2 3.19 -10.96 19.63
N GLY A 3 4.17 -11.57 18.99
CA GLY A 3 5.37 -12.05 19.68
C GLY A 3 6.34 -10.93 20.06
N SER A 4 6.44 -9.88 19.26
CA SER A 4 7.34 -8.75 19.52
C SER A 4 6.62 -7.51 20.09
N GLY A 5 5.29 -7.49 20.11
CA GLY A 5 4.49 -6.32 20.47
C GLY A 5 4.47 -5.22 19.41
N ARG A 6 5.16 -5.40 18.28
CA ARG A 6 5.22 -4.41 17.22
C ARG A 6 3.89 -4.31 16.49
N GLU A 7 3.46 -3.10 16.30
CA GLU A 7 2.20 -2.78 15.62
C GLU A 7 2.44 -1.63 14.63
N MET A 8 1.76 -1.70 13.50
CA MET A 8 1.65 -0.60 12.57
C MET A 8 0.17 -0.40 12.25
N ALA A 9 -0.29 0.82 12.39
CA ALA A 9 -1.62 1.24 11.95
C ALA A 9 -1.49 2.20 10.78
N LEU A 10 -2.32 1.97 9.75
CA LEU A 10 -2.45 2.86 8.60
C LEU A 10 -3.87 3.43 8.57
N SER A 11 -3.98 4.74 8.43
CA SER A 11 -5.23 5.41 8.08
C SER A 11 -5.06 6.27 6.84
N SER A 12 -6.11 6.39 6.04
CA SER A 12 -6.08 7.15 4.80
C SER A 12 -7.47 7.68 4.46
N ASN A 13 -7.51 8.72 3.63
CA ASN A 13 -8.73 9.20 2.98
C ASN A 13 -8.98 8.54 1.62
N ARG A 14 -8.26 7.45 1.31
CA ARG A 14 -8.49 6.63 0.13
C ARG A 14 -9.54 5.57 0.44
N SER A 15 -10.24 5.10 -0.60
CA SER A 15 -11.37 4.18 -0.45
C SER A 15 -10.95 2.72 -0.26
N SER A 16 -9.72 2.37 -0.61
CA SER A 16 -9.24 0.98 -0.51
C SER A 16 -7.79 0.90 -0.05
N ILE A 17 -7.42 -0.30 0.39
CA ILE A 17 -6.03 -0.67 0.68
C ILE A 17 -5.72 -1.95 -0.10
N VAL A 18 -4.69 -1.90 -0.94
CA VAL A 18 -4.13 -3.07 -1.60
C VAL A 18 -2.92 -3.54 -0.81
N LEU A 19 -2.83 -4.84 -0.58
CA LEU A 19 -1.69 -5.50 0.04
C LEU A 19 -0.99 -6.37 -1.00
N PHE A 20 0.30 -6.17 -1.15
CA PHE A 20 1.13 -7.00 -2.01
C PHE A 20 2.32 -7.52 -1.21
N SER A 21 2.49 -8.83 -1.19
CA SER A 21 3.67 -9.47 -0.60
C SER A 21 4.66 -9.89 -1.69
N THR A 22 5.93 -9.98 -1.32
CA THR A 22 6.99 -10.45 -2.22
C THR A 22 7.02 -11.98 -2.35
N THR A 23 5.86 -12.61 -2.33
CA THR A 23 5.74 -14.07 -2.51
C THR A 23 6.37 -14.48 -3.84
N ASP A 24 7.16 -15.54 -3.81
CA ASP A 24 7.89 -16.13 -4.95
C ASP A 24 8.98 -15.22 -5.59
N MET A 25 9.24 -14.05 -5.03
CA MET A 25 10.34 -13.19 -5.47
C MET A 25 11.68 -13.65 -4.86
N ASN A 26 12.35 -14.59 -5.54
CA ASN A 26 13.68 -15.10 -5.17
C ASN A 26 14.70 -14.64 -6.22
N GLU A 27 15.28 -13.46 -6.00
CA GLU A 27 16.12 -12.78 -6.97
C GLU A 27 17.58 -12.71 -6.52
N PRO A 28 18.55 -12.62 -7.45
CA PRO A 28 19.97 -12.58 -7.10
C PRO A 28 20.46 -11.25 -6.51
N TYR A 29 19.66 -10.19 -6.60
CA TYR A 29 20.06 -8.89 -6.05
C TYR A 29 19.85 -8.79 -4.54
N LEU A 30 20.50 -7.80 -3.94
CA LEU A 30 20.42 -7.53 -2.51
C LEU A 30 19.41 -6.42 -2.19
N VAL A 31 18.64 -6.62 -1.14
CA VAL A 31 17.77 -5.61 -0.53
C VAL A 31 18.29 -5.36 0.89
N ASN A 32 18.77 -4.15 1.16
CA ASN A 32 19.39 -3.77 2.43
C ASN A 32 20.50 -4.76 2.87
N GLY A 33 21.35 -5.17 1.92
CA GLY A 33 22.48 -6.08 2.16
C GLY A 33 22.10 -7.56 2.35
N ARG A 34 20.84 -7.92 2.14
CA ARG A 34 20.36 -9.31 2.20
C ARG A 34 19.85 -9.77 0.85
N PRO A 35 20.10 -11.01 0.44
CA PRO A 35 19.54 -11.55 -0.79
C PRO A 35 18.00 -11.42 -0.81
N MET A 36 17.44 -10.99 -1.94
CA MET A 36 15.99 -10.95 -2.11
C MET A 36 15.41 -12.35 -2.01
N ARG A 37 14.40 -12.51 -1.17
CA ARG A 37 13.70 -13.79 -0.93
C ARG A 37 12.21 -13.55 -0.83
N SER A 38 11.47 -14.61 -1.11
CA SER A 38 10.03 -14.66 -0.90
C SER A 38 9.66 -14.18 0.52
N GLN A 39 8.60 -13.42 0.62
CA GLN A 39 8.04 -12.87 1.87
C GLN A 39 8.98 -11.94 2.65
N LEU A 40 9.95 -11.33 1.97
CA LEU A 40 10.86 -10.37 2.59
C LEU A 40 10.22 -8.99 2.83
N GLY A 41 9.19 -8.65 2.07
CA GLY A 41 8.52 -7.36 2.15
C GLY A 41 7.00 -7.44 1.95
N LEU A 42 6.33 -6.40 2.40
CA LEU A 42 4.92 -6.17 2.21
C LEU A 42 4.73 -4.73 1.74
N ALA A 43 4.10 -4.54 0.58
CA ALA A 43 3.60 -3.24 0.15
C ALA A 43 2.18 -3.04 0.69
N ILE A 44 1.93 -1.85 1.22
CA ILE A 44 0.60 -1.43 1.70
C ILE A 44 0.25 -0.16 0.94
N GLU A 45 -0.73 -0.26 0.05
CA GLU A 45 -1.04 0.77 -0.93
C GLU A 45 -2.44 1.33 -0.66
N ALA A 46 -2.52 2.52 -0.04
CA ALA A 46 -3.79 3.23 0.11
C ALA A 46 -4.13 3.93 -1.21
N GLN A 47 -5.17 3.50 -1.88
CA GLN A 47 -5.56 3.95 -3.22
C GLN A 47 -7.07 3.88 -3.44
N GLU A 48 -7.56 4.34 -4.57
CA GLU A 48 -8.90 4.00 -5.03
C GLU A 48 -8.93 2.53 -5.45
N VAL A 49 -10.14 1.97 -5.48
CA VAL A 49 -10.36 0.58 -5.90
C VAL A 49 -9.73 0.37 -7.29
N PRO A 50 -8.90 -0.67 -7.48
CA PRO A 50 -8.38 -1.02 -8.79
C PRO A 50 -9.50 -1.15 -9.83
N ASP A 51 -9.21 -0.70 -11.05
CA ASP A 51 -10.15 -0.70 -12.17
C ASP A 51 -11.37 0.25 -12.03
N ALA A 52 -11.34 1.16 -11.07
CA ALA A 52 -12.46 2.07 -10.81
C ALA A 52 -12.90 2.88 -12.05
N ILE A 53 -12.00 3.15 -12.99
CA ILE A 53 -12.30 3.88 -14.22
C ILE A 53 -13.35 3.18 -15.10
N HIS A 54 -13.48 1.88 -15.02
CA HIS A 54 -14.42 1.08 -15.79
C HIS A 54 -15.73 0.79 -15.05
N HIS A 55 -15.85 1.26 -13.81
CA HIS A 55 -17.00 0.99 -12.95
C HIS A 55 -17.73 2.27 -12.55
N PRO A 56 -18.73 2.71 -13.35
CA PRO A 56 -19.58 3.85 -12.97
C PRO A 56 -20.23 3.63 -11.60
N GLY A 57 -20.11 4.60 -10.73
CA GLY A 57 -20.61 4.51 -9.35
C GLY A 57 -19.55 4.10 -8.30
N TRP A 58 -18.35 3.73 -8.74
CA TRP A 58 -17.19 3.64 -7.87
C TRP A 58 -16.52 5.02 -7.72
N ASP A 59 -15.38 5.06 -7.05
CA ASP A 59 -14.66 6.31 -6.86
C ASP A 59 -14.29 6.99 -8.17
N ASN A 60 -14.49 8.29 -8.22
CA ASN A 60 -14.02 9.08 -9.33
C ASN A 60 -12.51 9.27 -9.26
N ILE A 61 -11.77 8.63 -10.15
CA ILE A 61 -10.31 8.74 -10.26
C ILE A 61 -9.86 9.85 -11.21
N VAL A 62 -10.79 10.51 -11.90
CA VAL A 62 -10.48 11.57 -12.85
C VAL A 62 -10.32 12.90 -12.12
N LEU A 63 -9.14 13.48 -12.19
CA LEU A 63 -8.86 14.82 -11.70
C LEU A 63 -9.13 15.84 -12.82
N ALA A 64 -10.18 16.64 -12.65
CA ALA A 64 -10.50 17.70 -13.60
C ALA A 64 -9.47 18.85 -13.55
N PRO A 65 -9.29 19.61 -14.65
CA PRO A 65 -8.47 20.80 -14.63
C PRO A 65 -8.90 21.79 -13.53
N ASN A 66 -7.92 22.43 -12.91
CA ASN A 66 -8.11 23.39 -11.80
C ASN A 66 -8.78 22.80 -10.54
N THR A 67 -8.75 21.49 -10.37
CA THR A 67 -9.25 20.82 -9.18
C THR A 67 -8.07 20.38 -8.30
N LEU A 68 -8.16 20.66 -7.00
CA LEU A 68 -7.18 20.18 -6.00
C LEU A 68 -7.65 18.83 -5.44
N ALA A 69 -6.81 17.82 -5.54
CA ALA A 69 -7.01 16.55 -4.85
C ALA A 69 -5.98 16.39 -3.72
N THR A 70 -6.45 16.18 -2.50
CA THR A 70 -5.61 15.91 -1.34
C THR A 70 -5.63 14.44 -1.01
N ARG A 71 -4.45 13.85 -0.87
CA ARG A 71 -4.24 12.46 -0.46
C ARG A 71 -3.51 12.45 0.87
N VAL A 72 -4.07 11.72 1.83
CA VAL A 72 -3.53 11.63 3.19
C VAL A 72 -3.31 10.17 3.54
N GLN A 73 -2.13 9.87 4.05
CA GLN A 73 -1.80 8.57 4.63
C GLN A 73 -1.05 8.82 5.94
N ASN A 74 -1.52 8.21 7.02
CA ASN A 74 -0.89 8.30 8.33
C ASN A 74 -0.44 6.90 8.75
N TYR A 75 0.82 6.78 9.11
CA TYR A 75 1.41 5.56 9.65
C TYR A 75 1.71 5.80 11.13
N THR A 76 1.19 4.95 11.98
CA THR A 76 1.50 4.94 13.42
C THR A 76 2.21 3.65 13.76
N PHE A 77 3.34 3.75 14.43
CA PHE A 77 4.14 2.60 14.84
C PHE A 77 4.16 2.48 16.36
N LYS A 78 4.19 1.24 16.83
CA LYS A 78 4.26 0.87 18.23
C LYS A 78 5.28 -0.27 18.39
N TRP A 79 6.13 -0.19 19.39
CA TRP A 79 7.15 -1.19 19.72
C TRP A 79 7.39 -1.26 21.24
#